data_c8eec5c066c419814296f5aaf5f2446e
#
_entry.id   c8eec5c066c419814296f5aaf5f2446e
#
_cell.length_a   1.000
_cell.length_b   1.000
_cell.length_c   1.000
_cell.angle_alpha   90.00
_cell.angle_beta   90.00
_cell.angle_gamma   90.00
#
_symmetry.space_group_name_H-M   'P 1'
#
loop_
_entity.id
_entity.type
_entity.pdbx_description
1 polymer ?
#
loop_
_entity_poly.entity_id
_entity_poly.type
_entity_poly.pdbx_seq_one_letter_code
_entity_poly.pdbx_strand_id
1 'polypeptide(L)'
;MNTPNQRKFKVFANGVALALAEVIFWVALFVAYYSIKRIAPNIQLENEAWWAVLFLLPLSSAIFLWGLRQKQRWAKMLADEALWSDLLPFWRPQLHGWRFFCWRMALAAMLIGILDLKVGARLREVKSEGVDVMVALDVSTSMEAEDTGSSRINLAKQSIQRLVNALDGDRIGLVIFAGDAFVQCPITTDYGALKLFLDGVTTDLVPVQGTAVGRAIEVCTQSFDEESPASKMVIVFTDGENHEDDAVAVAEKALEKGIGVHTVGMGSTSGAPIPLYDRFGRSRGFKTDDEGNPIVTALDDATLIQLAEVGNGTYVQAGNSFVNIAPILGAMNALNQTETSTVAYTDFTHHFHWFFLIALIFILAEGALNLTFKPRMA
;
A
#
# COMPACT_ATOMS: atom_id res chain seq x y z
N MET A 1 8.85 56.45 53.17
CA MET A 1 9.08 57.06 51.85
C MET A 1 9.58 55.97 50.91
N ASN A 2 8.66 55.37 50.17
CA ASN A 2 9.03 54.40 49.13
C ASN A 2 9.51 55.18 47.93
N THR A 3 10.78 55.01 47.58
CA THR A 3 11.39 55.55 46.36
C THR A 3 10.54 55.06 45.16
N PRO A 4 10.10 55.92 44.24
CA PRO A 4 9.36 55.53 43.08
C PRO A 4 10.28 54.62 42.22
N ASN A 5 9.84 53.39 42.04
CA ASN A 5 10.56 52.40 41.27
C ASN A 5 10.68 52.96 39.82
N GLN A 6 11.89 53.54 39.52
CA GLN A 6 12.15 54.21 38.26
C GLN A 6 11.92 53.22 37.13
N ARG A 7 10.87 53.41 36.35
CA ARG A 7 10.45 52.60 35.20
C ARG A 7 11.44 52.83 34.03
N LYS A 8 12.65 52.27 34.15
CA LYS A 8 13.72 52.43 33.17
C LYS A 8 13.64 51.36 32.07
N PHE A 9 13.83 51.76 30.84
CA PHE A 9 14.10 50.80 29.74
C PHE A 9 15.47 50.19 29.94
N LYS A 10 15.57 49.06 30.63
CA LYS A 10 16.81 48.34 30.85
C LYS A 10 17.20 47.53 29.59
N VAL A 11 17.36 48.21 28.44
CA VAL A 11 17.58 47.53 27.13
C VAL A 11 18.86 46.69 27.13
N PHE A 12 19.94 47.20 27.78
CA PHE A 12 21.23 46.43 27.86
C PHE A 12 21.06 45.18 28.72
N ALA A 13 20.52 45.33 29.95
CA ALA A 13 20.31 44.17 30.83
C ALA A 13 19.34 43.13 30.22
N ASN A 14 18.26 43.58 29.56
CA ASN A 14 17.34 42.70 28.86
C ASN A 14 18.01 42.06 27.65
N GLY A 15 18.92 42.75 26.95
CA GLY A 15 19.69 42.20 25.84
C GLY A 15 20.65 41.08 26.28
N VAL A 16 21.37 41.28 27.37
CA VAL A 16 22.26 40.25 27.95
C VAL A 16 21.44 39.04 28.45
N ALA A 17 20.33 39.28 29.17
CA ALA A 17 19.47 38.20 29.66
C ALA A 17 18.88 37.40 28.50
N LEU A 18 18.47 38.05 27.42
CA LEU A 18 17.92 37.38 26.22
C LEU A 18 19.02 36.59 25.48
N ALA A 19 20.23 37.15 25.34
CA ALA A 19 21.35 36.43 24.74
C ALA A 19 21.72 35.18 25.53
N LEU A 20 21.77 35.27 26.87
CA LEU A 20 22.00 34.12 27.74
C LEU A 20 20.84 33.07 27.59
N ALA A 21 19.59 33.51 27.56
CA ALA A 21 18.46 32.63 27.36
C ALA A 21 18.49 31.92 26.00
N GLU A 22 18.95 32.61 24.94
CA GLU A 22 19.18 32.00 23.62
C GLU A 22 20.22 30.89 23.69
N VAL A 23 21.40 31.18 24.29
CA VAL A 23 22.49 30.18 24.40
C VAL A 23 21.99 28.96 25.19
N ILE A 24 21.31 29.19 26.33
CA ILE A 24 20.77 28.09 27.15
C ILE A 24 19.73 27.29 26.35
N PHE A 25 18.82 27.95 25.62
CA PHE A 25 17.83 27.28 24.80
C PHE A 25 18.47 26.39 23.71
N TRP A 26 19.45 26.93 22.98
CA TRP A 26 20.14 26.15 21.93
C TRP A 26 20.96 24.99 22.49
N VAL A 27 21.64 25.20 23.63
CA VAL A 27 22.35 24.12 24.32
C VAL A 27 21.36 23.05 24.79
N ALA A 28 20.24 23.44 25.39
CA ALA A 28 19.22 22.49 25.83
C ALA A 28 18.60 21.71 24.65
N LEU A 29 18.30 22.38 23.53
CA LEU A 29 17.81 21.75 22.31
C LEU A 29 18.81 20.74 21.75
N PHE A 30 20.09 21.11 21.70
CA PHE A 30 21.17 20.25 21.24
C PHE A 30 21.33 19.01 22.14
N VAL A 31 21.37 19.21 23.46
CA VAL A 31 21.44 18.11 24.45
C VAL A 31 20.22 17.21 24.35
N ALA A 32 19.03 17.78 24.22
CA ALA A 32 17.80 17.01 24.04
C ALA A 32 17.85 16.16 22.77
N TYR A 33 18.23 16.74 21.63
CA TYR A 33 18.38 16.03 20.36
C TYR A 33 19.36 14.85 20.47
N TYR A 34 20.56 15.07 21.03
CA TYR A 34 21.56 14.02 21.20
C TYR A 34 21.11 12.94 22.19
N SER A 35 20.47 13.34 23.29
CA SER A 35 19.96 12.39 24.30
C SER A 35 18.86 11.52 23.70
N ILE A 36 17.93 12.11 22.95
CA ILE A 36 16.86 11.41 22.27
C ILE A 36 17.45 10.42 21.24
N LYS A 37 18.39 10.87 20.41
CA LYS A 37 19.05 10.02 19.41
C LYS A 37 19.84 8.86 20.02
N ARG A 38 20.37 9.03 21.25
CA ARG A 38 21.09 7.97 21.98
C ARG A 38 20.16 6.95 22.61
N ILE A 39 19.01 7.39 23.13
CA ILE A 39 18.03 6.53 23.82
C ILE A 39 17.17 5.78 22.80
N ALA A 40 16.82 6.43 21.69
CA ALA A 40 15.97 5.88 20.66
C ALA A 40 16.59 6.17 19.27
N PRO A 41 17.52 5.32 18.81
CA PRO A 41 18.20 5.51 17.52
C PRO A 41 17.27 5.47 16.31
N ASN A 42 16.07 4.93 16.48
CA ASN A 42 15.05 4.83 15.44
C ASN A 42 14.18 6.09 15.27
N ILE A 43 14.52 7.18 15.98
CA ILE A 43 13.85 8.47 15.79
C ILE A 43 14.41 9.14 14.54
N GLN A 44 13.53 9.44 13.62
CA GLN A 44 13.82 10.20 12.40
C GLN A 44 13.04 11.50 12.38
N LEU A 45 13.60 12.52 11.75
CA LEU A 45 12.93 13.77 11.44
C LEU A 45 12.45 13.70 10.00
N GLU A 46 11.15 13.87 9.78
CA GLU A 46 10.57 13.87 8.42
C GLU A 46 11.17 14.99 7.57
N ASN A 47 11.32 16.15 8.18
CA ASN A 47 11.66 17.39 7.47
C ASN A 47 13.04 17.91 7.89
N GLU A 48 14.10 17.11 7.68
CA GLU A 48 15.47 17.56 8.04
C GLU A 48 15.89 18.87 7.36
N ALA A 49 15.46 19.09 6.10
CA ALA A 49 15.78 20.33 5.40
C ALA A 49 15.25 21.61 6.10
N TRP A 50 14.26 21.45 7.00
CA TRP A 50 13.60 22.57 7.68
C TRP A 50 14.32 23.04 8.95
N TRP A 51 15.47 22.48 9.31
CA TRP A 51 16.30 23.00 10.43
C TRP A 51 16.57 24.50 10.33
N ALA A 52 16.70 25.03 9.11
CA ALA A 52 16.89 26.44 8.85
C ALA A 52 15.76 27.33 9.42
N VAL A 53 14.55 26.78 9.55
CA VAL A 53 13.38 27.52 10.08
C VAL A 53 13.57 27.88 11.57
N LEU A 54 14.36 27.11 12.32
CA LEU A 54 14.67 27.42 13.72
C LEU A 54 15.46 28.73 13.87
N PHE A 55 16.13 29.22 12.83
CA PHE A 55 16.77 30.53 12.84
C PHE A 55 15.78 31.70 12.98
N LEU A 56 14.48 31.49 12.80
CA LEU A 56 13.45 32.47 13.12
C LEU A 56 13.40 32.82 14.62
N LEU A 57 13.90 31.94 15.53
CA LEU A 57 13.93 32.18 16.95
C LEU A 57 14.90 33.33 17.33
N PRO A 58 16.20 33.26 16.99
CA PRO A 58 17.10 34.39 17.26
C PRO A 58 16.72 35.64 16.48
N LEU A 59 16.15 35.51 15.28
CA LEU A 59 15.64 36.65 14.51
C LEU A 59 14.51 37.35 15.27
N SER A 60 13.56 36.61 15.86
CA SER A 60 12.46 37.17 16.67
C SER A 60 12.98 37.90 17.89
N SER A 61 14.02 37.39 18.55
CA SER A 61 14.69 38.03 19.68
C SER A 61 15.39 39.33 19.28
N ALA A 62 16.04 39.34 18.10
CA ALA A 62 16.66 40.55 17.54
C ALA A 62 15.63 41.63 17.22
N ILE A 63 14.50 41.27 16.62
CA ILE A 63 13.39 42.18 16.30
C ILE A 63 12.79 42.77 17.61
N PHE A 64 12.61 41.95 18.63
CA PHE A 64 12.12 42.41 19.94
C PHE A 64 13.07 43.42 20.57
N LEU A 65 14.36 43.16 20.60
CA LEU A 65 15.38 44.10 21.13
C LEU A 65 15.43 45.42 20.33
N TRP A 66 15.33 45.31 19.00
CA TRP A 66 15.28 46.48 18.14
C TRP A 66 14.03 47.33 18.46
N GLY A 67 12.86 46.69 18.61
CA GLY A 67 11.63 47.36 19.01
C GLY A 67 11.72 48.06 20.39
N LEU A 68 12.39 47.43 21.39
CA LEU A 68 12.66 48.04 22.67
C LEU A 68 13.57 49.28 22.55
N ARG A 69 14.64 49.18 21.72
CA ARG A 69 15.56 50.31 21.45
C ARG A 69 14.80 51.47 20.79
N GLN A 70 13.93 51.18 19.82
CA GLN A 70 13.15 52.24 19.16
C GLN A 70 12.18 52.91 20.13
N LYS A 71 11.49 52.13 20.97
CA LYS A 71 10.60 52.68 22.01
C LYS A 71 11.37 53.56 23.00
N GLN A 72 12.56 53.16 23.41
CA GLN A 72 13.42 53.97 24.27
C GLN A 72 13.86 55.26 23.57
N ARG A 73 14.23 55.24 22.30
CA ARG A 73 14.62 56.42 21.51
C ARG A 73 13.43 57.44 21.45
N TRP A 74 12.25 56.94 21.12
CA TRP A 74 11.05 57.79 21.06
C TRP A 74 10.67 58.35 22.44
N ALA A 75 10.77 57.58 23.51
CA ALA A 75 10.55 58.08 24.85
C ALA A 75 11.53 59.20 25.24
N LYS A 76 12.83 59.09 24.87
CA LYS A 76 13.81 60.13 25.08
C LYS A 76 13.59 61.40 24.26
N MET A 77 12.94 61.28 23.09
CA MET A 77 12.57 62.45 22.29
C MET A 77 11.35 63.18 22.86
N LEU A 78 10.46 62.48 23.58
CA LEU A 78 9.24 63.03 24.13
C LEU A 78 9.48 63.76 25.47
N ALA A 79 10.30 63.23 26.35
CA ALA A 79 10.57 63.80 27.68
C ALA A 79 11.83 63.21 28.33
N ASP A 80 12.34 63.91 29.35
CA ASP A 80 13.41 63.43 30.21
C ASP A 80 13.00 62.16 31.00
N GLU A 81 13.98 61.34 31.32
CA GLU A 81 13.77 60.05 32.00
C GLU A 81 13.03 60.18 33.34
N ALA A 82 13.09 61.34 34.02
CA ALA A 82 12.42 61.61 35.25
C ALA A 82 10.87 61.70 35.11
N LEU A 83 10.40 62.11 33.93
CA LEU A 83 8.96 62.30 33.66
C LEU A 83 8.30 61.04 33.05
N TRP A 84 9.05 60.00 32.76
CA TRP A 84 8.48 58.78 32.13
C TRP A 84 7.51 58.05 33.06
N SER A 85 7.63 58.13 34.38
CA SER A 85 6.70 57.58 35.33
C SER A 85 5.27 58.16 35.19
N ASP A 86 5.19 59.42 34.82
CA ASP A 86 3.94 60.19 34.76
C ASP A 86 3.34 60.15 33.33
N LEU A 87 4.21 60.21 32.30
CA LEU A 87 3.80 60.22 30.92
C LEU A 87 3.49 58.81 30.37
N LEU A 88 4.10 57.77 30.95
CA LEU A 88 3.90 56.38 30.54
C LEU A 88 3.37 55.49 31.69
N PRO A 89 2.20 55.83 32.28
CA PRO A 89 1.65 55.17 33.48
C PRO A 89 1.34 53.69 33.25
N PHE A 90 1.08 53.30 31.98
CA PHE A 90 0.75 51.92 31.58
C PHE A 90 1.94 51.10 31.15
N TRP A 91 3.15 51.70 31.08
CA TRP A 91 4.35 50.96 30.68
C TRP A 91 4.85 50.03 31.80
N ARG A 92 4.74 48.70 31.59
CA ARG A 92 5.23 47.67 32.52
C ARG A 92 6.28 46.81 31.82
N PRO A 93 7.57 47.09 31.98
CA PRO A 93 8.64 46.37 31.25
C PRO A 93 8.66 44.88 31.55
N GLN A 94 8.30 44.47 32.76
CA GLN A 94 8.23 43.04 33.13
C GLN A 94 7.13 42.31 32.34
N LEU A 95 5.97 42.90 32.17
CA LEU A 95 4.86 42.33 31.43
C LEU A 95 5.21 42.14 29.95
N HIS A 96 5.92 43.09 29.35
CA HIS A 96 6.42 42.97 27.97
C HIS A 96 7.41 41.83 27.81
N GLY A 97 8.27 41.59 28.81
CA GLY A 97 9.19 40.45 28.82
C GLY A 97 8.45 39.11 28.89
N TRP A 98 7.46 38.98 29.79
CA TRP A 98 6.67 37.75 29.91
C TRP A 98 5.83 37.45 28.68
N ARG A 99 5.22 38.48 28.07
CA ARG A 99 4.48 38.32 26.81
C ARG A 99 5.38 37.86 25.67
N PHE A 100 6.56 38.46 25.53
CA PHE A 100 7.52 38.04 24.56
C PHE A 100 8.00 36.59 24.80
N PHE A 101 8.21 36.22 26.06
CA PHE A 101 8.57 34.85 26.43
C PHE A 101 7.51 33.85 26.00
N CYS A 102 6.23 34.09 26.32
CA CYS A 102 5.13 33.20 25.90
C CYS A 102 5.03 33.09 24.39
N TRP A 103 5.08 34.24 23.67
CA TRP A 103 5.04 34.24 22.22
C TRP A 103 6.20 33.48 21.60
N ARG A 104 7.42 33.65 22.13
CA ARG A 104 8.61 32.98 21.68
C ARG A 104 8.57 31.46 21.93
N MET A 105 8.04 31.03 23.09
CA MET A 105 7.88 29.61 23.39
C MET A 105 6.81 28.97 22.49
N ALA A 106 5.74 29.68 22.19
CA ALA A 106 4.76 29.24 21.22
C ALA A 106 5.37 29.05 19.81
N LEU A 107 6.17 30.04 19.37
CA LEU A 107 6.87 29.97 18.09
C LEU A 107 7.87 28.77 18.08
N ALA A 108 8.64 28.57 19.15
CA ALA A 108 9.58 27.46 19.26
C ALA A 108 8.87 26.10 19.18
N ALA A 109 7.75 25.95 19.90
CA ALA A 109 6.96 24.73 19.87
C ALA A 109 6.37 24.48 18.46
N MET A 110 5.86 25.50 17.78
CA MET A 110 5.38 25.37 16.39
C MET A 110 6.49 24.94 15.43
N LEU A 111 7.67 25.57 15.52
CA LEU A 111 8.80 25.24 14.64
C LEU A 111 9.31 23.82 14.86
N ILE A 112 9.37 23.37 16.14
CA ILE A 112 9.72 21.97 16.46
C ILE A 112 8.64 21.02 15.96
N GLY A 113 7.35 21.39 16.05
CA GLY A 113 6.25 20.59 15.50
C GLY A 113 6.33 20.41 13.99
N ILE A 114 6.81 21.43 13.24
CA ILE A 114 7.00 21.36 11.79
C ILE A 114 8.13 20.36 11.39
N LEU A 115 9.13 20.16 12.27
CA LEU A 115 10.18 19.17 12.03
C LEU A 115 9.66 17.73 12.09
N ASP A 116 8.48 17.52 12.65
CA ASP A 116 7.75 16.26 12.78
C ASP A 116 8.63 15.10 13.26
N LEU A 117 8.72 14.96 14.58
CA LEU A 117 9.42 13.84 15.19
C LEU A 117 8.62 12.55 14.99
N LYS A 118 9.19 11.65 14.21
CA LYS A 118 8.71 10.27 14.04
C LYS A 118 9.37 9.38 15.10
N VAL A 119 8.55 8.79 15.96
CA VAL A 119 9.02 7.88 17.03
C VAL A 119 8.46 6.49 16.80
N GLY A 120 9.36 5.49 16.82
CA GLY A 120 9.01 4.08 16.84
C GLY A 120 8.65 3.52 15.47
N ALA A 121 9.45 2.55 15.04
CA ALA A 121 9.08 1.64 13.98
C ALA A 121 8.12 0.60 14.57
N ARG A 122 6.82 0.73 14.38
CA ARG A 122 5.91 -0.39 14.55
C ARG A 122 5.97 -1.22 13.29
N LEU A 123 6.47 -2.43 13.41
CA LEU A 123 6.27 -3.45 12.40
C LEU A 123 4.76 -3.70 12.32
N ARG A 124 4.10 -3.10 11.36
CA ARG A 124 2.73 -3.45 11.03
C ARG A 124 2.85 -4.64 10.10
N GLU A 125 2.57 -5.83 10.61
CA GLU A 125 2.30 -6.98 9.77
C GLU A 125 1.09 -6.62 8.92
N VAL A 126 1.33 -6.25 7.67
CA VAL A 126 0.26 -6.24 6.69
C VAL A 126 0.03 -7.71 6.40
N LYS A 127 -1.03 -8.27 6.95
CA LYS A 127 -1.53 -9.56 6.47
C LYS A 127 -1.70 -9.40 4.97
N SER A 128 -1.00 -10.22 4.19
CA SER A 128 -1.30 -10.39 2.77
C SER A 128 -2.78 -10.72 2.68
N GLU A 129 -3.57 -9.83 2.11
CA GLU A 129 -5.00 -10.02 1.99
C GLU A 129 -5.26 -10.87 0.74
N GLY A 130 -5.05 -12.20 0.87
CA GLY A 130 -5.41 -13.16 -0.16
C GLY A 130 -4.34 -13.42 -1.23
N VAL A 131 -4.66 -14.36 -2.13
CA VAL A 131 -3.87 -14.72 -3.32
C VAL A 131 -4.56 -14.16 -4.57
N ASP A 132 -3.78 -13.68 -5.52
CA ASP A 132 -4.25 -13.34 -6.85
C ASP A 132 -4.17 -14.58 -7.73
N VAL A 133 -5.30 -15.08 -8.17
CA VAL A 133 -5.42 -16.30 -8.97
C VAL A 133 -5.86 -15.96 -10.40
N MET A 134 -5.10 -16.37 -11.40
CA MET A 134 -5.55 -16.36 -12.79
C MET A 134 -5.84 -17.78 -13.24
N VAL A 135 -7.06 -18.04 -13.66
CA VAL A 135 -7.46 -19.31 -14.22
C VAL A 135 -7.40 -19.22 -15.74
N ALA A 136 -6.60 -20.10 -16.37
CA ALA A 136 -6.60 -20.29 -17.81
C ALA A 136 -7.44 -21.53 -18.15
N LEU A 137 -8.52 -21.34 -18.87
CA LEU A 137 -9.44 -22.40 -19.29
C LEU A 137 -9.30 -22.66 -20.77
N ASP A 138 -8.92 -23.87 -21.11
CA ASP A 138 -8.88 -24.39 -22.48
C ASP A 138 -10.30 -24.49 -23.03
N VAL A 139 -10.52 -23.90 -24.19
CA VAL A 139 -11.80 -23.97 -24.95
C VAL A 139 -11.59 -24.53 -26.35
N SER A 140 -10.48 -25.23 -26.57
CA SER A 140 -10.26 -25.99 -27.83
C SER A 140 -11.35 -27.06 -28.04
N THR A 141 -11.51 -27.49 -29.27
CA THR A 141 -12.52 -28.52 -29.62
C THR A 141 -12.32 -29.86 -28.94
N SER A 142 -11.10 -30.21 -28.52
CA SER A 142 -10.78 -31.42 -27.74
C SER A 142 -11.47 -31.45 -26.39
N MET A 143 -11.77 -30.25 -25.81
CA MET A 143 -12.48 -30.10 -24.54
C MET A 143 -13.97 -30.48 -24.62
N GLU A 144 -14.52 -30.76 -25.81
CA GLU A 144 -15.84 -31.32 -25.97
C GLU A 144 -15.92 -32.84 -25.76
N ALA A 145 -14.73 -33.53 -25.73
CA ALA A 145 -14.71 -34.96 -25.50
C ALA A 145 -15.36 -35.35 -24.17
N GLU A 146 -16.05 -36.52 -24.17
CA GLU A 146 -16.85 -36.98 -23.02
C GLU A 146 -16.27 -38.26 -22.39
N ASP A 147 -15.01 -38.23 -22.03
CA ASP A 147 -14.29 -39.36 -21.39
C ASP A 147 -14.36 -39.31 -19.86
N THR A 148 -14.96 -38.28 -19.27
CA THR A 148 -15.04 -38.07 -17.82
C THR A 148 -16.47 -38.03 -17.26
N GLY A 149 -17.43 -38.65 -17.95
CA GLY A 149 -18.83 -38.69 -17.55
C GLY A 149 -19.66 -37.46 -17.96
N SER A 150 -19.00 -36.36 -18.33
CA SER A 150 -19.50 -35.17 -18.99
C SER A 150 -18.45 -34.66 -19.96
N SER A 151 -18.73 -33.61 -20.72
CA SER A 151 -17.63 -33.00 -21.52
C SER A 151 -16.56 -32.40 -20.60
N ARG A 152 -15.30 -32.47 -21.06
CA ARG A 152 -14.12 -31.94 -20.31
C ARG A 152 -14.32 -30.47 -19.92
N ILE A 153 -14.86 -29.65 -20.85
CA ILE A 153 -15.14 -28.24 -20.59
C ILE A 153 -16.18 -28.05 -19.46
N ASN A 154 -17.23 -28.87 -19.41
CA ASN A 154 -18.22 -28.79 -18.36
C ASN A 154 -17.65 -29.21 -17.00
N LEU A 155 -16.81 -30.24 -16.97
CA LEU A 155 -16.13 -30.67 -15.76
C LEU A 155 -15.12 -29.60 -15.27
N ALA A 156 -14.39 -28.94 -16.18
CA ALA A 156 -13.50 -27.84 -15.88
C ALA A 156 -14.28 -26.65 -15.28
N LYS A 157 -15.40 -26.25 -15.90
CA LYS A 157 -16.27 -25.16 -15.39
C LYS A 157 -16.78 -25.46 -13.97
N GLN A 158 -17.27 -26.68 -13.71
CA GLN A 158 -17.69 -27.10 -12.37
C GLN A 158 -16.54 -27.06 -11.37
N SER A 159 -15.34 -27.44 -11.78
CA SER A 159 -14.15 -27.43 -10.92
C SER A 159 -13.72 -26.00 -10.56
N ILE A 160 -13.76 -25.09 -11.53
CA ILE A 160 -13.51 -23.67 -11.33
C ILE A 160 -14.58 -23.06 -10.41
N GLN A 161 -15.87 -23.41 -10.59
CA GLN A 161 -16.93 -22.95 -9.68
C GLN A 161 -16.71 -23.44 -8.23
N ARG A 162 -16.22 -24.67 -8.03
CA ARG A 162 -15.85 -25.17 -6.70
C ARG A 162 -14.66 -24.42 -6.12
N LEU A 163 -13.64 -24.13 -6.95
CA LEU A 163 -12.49 -23.31 -6.55
C LEU A 163 -12.97 -21.94 -6.07
N VAL A 164 -13.80 -21.25 -6.87
CA VAL A 164 -14.37 -19.94 -6.53
C VAL A 164 -15.16 -19.96 -5.22
N ASN A 165 -15.89 -21.05 -4.95
CA ASN A 165 -16.67 -21.21 -3.72
C ASN A 165 -15.79 -21.45 -2.47
N ALA A 166 -14.54 -21.87 -2.66
CA ALA A 166 -13.59 -22.12 -1.58
C ALA A 166 -12.68 -20.91 -1.30
N LEU A 167 -12.73 -19.85 -2.12
CA LEU A 167 -11.98 -18.62 -1.92
C LEU A 167 -12.57 -17.80 -0.78
N ASP A 168 -11.69 -17.18 0.02
CA ASP A 168 -12.07 -16.30 1.13
C ASP A 168 -11.12 -15.10 1.19
N GLY A 169 -11.52 -13.98 0.58
CA GLY A 169 -10.71 -12.77 0.47
C GLY A 169 -9.70 -12.76 -0.69
N ASP A 170 -9.60 -13.84 -1.46
CA ASP A 170 -8.73 -13.93 -2.62
C ASP A 170 -9.33 -13.22 -3.83
N ARG A 171 -8.48 -12.82 -4.79
CA ARG A 171 -8.91 -12.25 -6.07
C ARG A 171 -8.73 -13.29 -7.17
N ILE A 172 -9.67 -13.35 -8.10
CA ILE A 172 -9.63 -14.33 -9.18
C ILE A 172 -10.00 -13.72 -10.53
N GLY A 173 -9.29 -14.10 -11.57
CA GLY A 173 -9.58 -13.75 -12.96
C GLY A 173 -9.70 -14.98 -13.85
N LEU A 174 -10.22 -14.81 -15.06
CA LEU A 174 -10.42 -15.88 -16.03
C LEU A 174 -9.86 -15.48 -17.40
N VAL A 175 -8.97 -16.32 -17.91
CA VAL A 175 -8.49 -16.32 -19.29
C VAL A 175 -9.08 -17.54 -19.99
N ILE A 176 -9.56 -17.38 -21.20
CA ILE A 176 -9.93 -18.49 -22.08
C ILE A 176 -8.91 -18.58 -23.21
N PHE A 177 -8.58 -19.78 -23.62
CA PHE A 177 -7.62 -19.99 -24.71
C PHE A 177 -7.91 -21.21 -25.57
N ALA A 178 -7.45 -21.13 -26.80
CA ALA A 178 -7.36 -22.21 -27.78
C ALA A 178 -6.07 -21.97 -28.62
N GLY A 179 -6.13 -21.67 -29.90
CA GLY A 179 -4.98 -21.22 -30.70
C GLY A 179 -4.51 -19.80 -30.37
N ASP A 180 -5.28 -19.02 -29.60
CA ASP A 180 -4.89 -17.72 -28.98
C ASP A 180 -5.57 -17.59 -27.61
N ALA A 181 -5.15 -16.61 -26.80
CA ALA A 181 -5.63 -16.43 -25.43
C ALA A 181 -6.20 -15.03 -25.18
N PHE A 182 -7.33 -14.95 -24.43
CA PHE A 182 -8.05 -13.72 -24.14
C PHE A 182 -8.49 -13.64 -22.69
N VAL A 183 -8.41 -12.45 -22.07
CA VAL A 183 -8.95 -12.20 -20.74
C VAL A 183 -10.48 -12.16 -20.85
N GLN A 184 -11.16 -13.15 -20.30
CA GLN A 184 -12.61 -13.23 -20.25
C GLN A 184 -13.17 -12.46 -19.03
N CYS A 185 -12.47 -12.52 -17.89
CA CYS A 185 -12.78 -11.75 -16.69
C CYS A 185 -11.48 -11.27 -16.05
N PRO A 186 -11.28 -9.96 -15.89
CA PRO A 186 -10.13 -9.43 -15.14
C PRO A 186 -10.13 -9.90 -13.69
N ILE A 187 -9.00 -9.78 -13.00
CA ILE A 187 -8.89 -10.11 -11.57
C ILE A 187 -9.89 -9.28 -10.77
N THR A 188 -10.74 -9.98 -10.00
CA THR A 188 -11.82 -9.38 -9.21
C THR A 188 -12.09 -10.15 -7.93
N THR A 189 -12.69 -9.49 -6.94
CA THR A 189 -13.32 -10.11 -5.76
C THR A 189 -14.80 -10.40 -5.99
N ASP A 190 -15.37 -9.99 -7.12
CA ASP A 190 -16.78 -10.29 -7.48
C ASP A 190 -16.91 -11.70 -8.07
N TYR A 191 -17.04 -12.67 -7.19
CA TYR A 191 -17.21 -14.07 -7.57
C TYR A 191 -18.52 -14.33 -8.34
N GLY A 192 -19.52 -13.47 -8.16
CA GLY A 192 -20.77 -13.56 -8.91
C GLY A 192 -20.59 -13.21 -10.38
N ALA A 193 -19.88 -12.13 -10.66
CA ALA A 193 -19.53 -11.74 -12.02
C ALA A 193 -18.66 -12.80 -12.70
N LEU A 194 -17.63 -13.33 -12.02
CA LEU A 194 -16.79 -14.37 -12.59
C LEU A 194 -17.58 -15.63 -12.97
N LYS A 195 -18.51 -16.09 -12.10
CA LYS A 195 -19.37 -17.25 -12.41
C LYS A 195 -20.25 -17.00 -13.62
N LEU A 196 -20.79 -15.80 -13.77
CA LEU A 196 -21.59 -15.41 -14.93
C LEU A 196 -20.78 -15.48 -16.23
N PHE A 197 -19.56 -14.95 -16.22
CA PHE A 197 -18.63 -15.07 -17.36
C PHE A 197 -18.28 -16.54 -17.66
N LEU A 198 -17.96 -17.33 -16.62
CA LEU A 198 -17.62 -18.73 -16.75
C LEU A 198 -18.77 -19.56 -17.35
N ASP A 199 -20.01 -19.31 -16.92
CA ASP A 199 -21.19 -20.00 -17.44
C ASP A 199 -21.40 -19.76 -18.94
N GLY A 200 -21.08 -18.56 -19.41
CA GLY A 200 -21.12 -18.19 -20.82
C GLY A 200 -20.00 -18.74 -21.70
N VAL A 201 -18.97 -19.39 -21.14
CA VAL A 201 -17.87 -19.94 -21.92
C VAL A 201 -18.31 -21.13 -22.74
N THR A 202 -17.97 -21.11 -24.04
CA THR A 202 -18.18 -22.21 -25.00
C THR A 202 -16.91 -22.38 -25.83
N THR A 203 -16.75 -23.54 -26.50
CA THR A 203 -15.61 -23.83 -27.37
C THR A 203 -15.55 -22.96 -28.63
N ASP A 204 -16.65 -22.30 -28.99
CA ASP A 204 -16.74 -21.41 -30.16
C ASP A 204 -16.28 -19.97 -29.89
N LEU A 205 -15.96 -19.61 -28.63
CA LEU A 205 -15.61 -18.23 -28.27
C LEU A 205 -14.26 -17.76 -28.82
N VAL A 206 -13.31 -18.68 -28.99
CA VAL A 206 -12.00 -18.38 -29.59
C VAL A 206 -12.03 -18.73 -31.07
N PRO A 207 -11.87 -17.74 -31.97
CA PRO A 207 -12.00 -17.97 -33.41
C PRO A 207 -10.88 -18.89 -33.99
N VAL A 208 -9.70 -18.81 -33.40
CA VAL A 208 -8.53 -19.62 -33.82
C VAL A 208 -8.52 -20.89 -33.00
N GLN A 209 -8.78 -22.02 -33.64
CA GLN A 209 -8.67 -23.34 -33.01
C GLN A 209 -7.18 -23.76 -32.92
N GLY A 210 -6.85 -24.56 -31.94
CA GLY A 210 -5.50 -24.98 -31.57
C GLY A 210 -5.38 -25.01 -30.06
N THR A 211 -4.17 -25.15 -29.52
CA THR A 211 -3.94 -25.14 -28.07
C THR A 211 -2.59 -24.47 -27.80
N ALA A 212 -2.62 -23.17 -27.45
CA ALA A 212 -1.45 -22.35 -27.18
C ALA A 212 -1.34 -22.12 -25.66
N VAL A 213 -0.87 -23.12 -24.92
CA VAL A 213 -0.78 -23.08 -23.44
C VAL A 213 0.18 -21.99 -22.95
N GLY A 214 1.33 -21.84 -23.63
CA GLY A 214 2.31 -20.81 -23.27
C GLY A 214 1.72 -19.40 -23.44
N ARG A 215 0.96 -19.16 -24.52
CA ARG A 215 0.26 -17.90 -24.74
C ARG A 215 -0.74 -17.61 -23.61
N ALA A 216 -1.48 -18.63 -23.15
CA ALA A 216 -2.41 -18.50 -22.03
C ALA A 216 -1.70 -18.10 -20.73
N ILE A 217 -0.56 -18.76 -20.42
CA ILE A 217 0.26 -18.42 -19.24
C ILE A 217 0.81 -16.99 -19.35
N GLU A 218 1.26 -16.59 -20.54
CA GLU A 218 1.75 -15.23 -20.78
C GLU A 218 0.67 -14.18 -20.53
N VAL A 219 -0.53 -14.36 -21.07
CA VAL A 219 -1.67 -13.45 -20.87
C VAL A 219 -2.09 -13.40 -19.40
N CYS A 220 -2.11 -14.54 -18.70
CA CYS A 220 -2.33 -14.59 -17.26
C CYS A 220 -1.29 -13.78 -16.50
N THR A 221 0.00 -13.97 -16.81
CA THR A 221 1.12 -13.28 -16.17
C THR A 221 1.05 -11.77 -16.36
N GLN A 222 0.67 -11.32 -17.56
CA GLN A 222 0.53 -9.89 -17.88
C GLN A 222 -0.73 -9.25 -17.23
N SER A 223 -1.69 -10.07 -16.80
CA SER A 223 -2.94 -9.60 -16.19
C SER A 223 -2.83 -9.31 -14.68
N PHE A 224 -1.72 -9.69 -14.06
CA PHE A 224 -1.47 -9.38 -12.66
C PHE A 224 -1.01 -7.91 -12.50
N ASP A 225 -1.44 -7.30 -11.42
CA ASP A 225 -0.94 -6.01 -10.99
C ASP A 225 0.45 -6.19 -10.35
N GLU A 226 1.48 -5.55 -10.94
CA GLU A 226 2.86 -5.64 -10.45
C GLU A 226 3.03 -4.98 -9.07
N GLU A 227 2.21 -3.97 -8.75
CA GLU A 227 2.25 -3.27 -7.46
C GLU A 227 1.47 -4.00 -6.35
N SER A 228 0.69 -5.03 -6.70
CA SER A 228 -0.06 -5.82 -5.72
C SER A 228 0.89 -6.65 -4.84
N PRO A 229 0.79 -6.52 -3.49
CA PRO A 229 1.58 -7.32 -2.56
C PRO A 229 1.08 -8.76 -2.43
N ALA A 230 -0.05 -9.12 -3.04
CA ALA A 230 -0.62 -10.46 -2.97
C ALA A 230 0.23 -11.49 -3.71
N SER A 231 0.35 -12.69 -3.17
CA SER A 231 0.92 -13.84 -3.88
C SER A 231 0.16 -14.10 -5.18
N LYS A 232 0.86 -14.51 -6.21
CA LYS A 232 0.31 -14.68 -7.56
C LYS A 232 0.42 -16.12 -8.02
N MET A 233 -0.66 -16.67 -8.56
CA MET A 233 -0.65 -18.02 -9.13
C MET A 233 -1.52 -18.12 -10.39
N VAL A 234 -1.08 -18.98 -11.31
CA VAL A 234 -1.83 -19.36 -12.52
C VAL A 234 -2.29 -20.81 -12.38
N ILE A 235 -3.53 -21.10 -12.74
CA ILE A 235 -4.08 -22.46 -12.78
C ILE A 235 -4.57 -22.72 -14.20
N VAL A 236 -3.95 -23.67 -14.88
CA VAL A 236 -4.29 -24.02 -16.27
C VAL A 236 -5.15 -25.27 -16.29
N PHE A 237 -6.34 -25.18 -16.86
CA PHE A 237 -7.25 -26.30 -17.12
C PHE A 237 -7.19 -26.66 -18.61
N THR A 238 -6.59 -27.80 -18.95
CA THR A 238 -6.38 -28.25 -20.35
C THR A 238 -6.21 -29.76 -20.41
N ASP A 239 -6.34 -30.37 -21.60
CA ASP A 239 -5.96 -31.75 -21.83
C ASP A 239 -4.47 -31.92 -22.21
N GLY A 240 -3.73 -30.82 -22.29
CA GLY A 240 -2.28 -30.84 -22.49
C GLY A 240 -1.84 -31.04 -23.94
N GLU A 241 -2.74 -31.21 -24.89
CA GLU A 241 -2.41 -31.27 -26.31
C GLU A 241 -1.91 -29.90 -26.80
N ASN A 242 -0.63 -29.57 -26.48
CA ASN A 242 -0.01 -28.29 -26.88
C ASN A 242 0.73 -28.47 -28.22
N HIS A 243 0.30 -27.76 -29.24
CA HIS A 243 0.81 -27.89 -30.58
C HIS A 243 1.46 -26.61 -31.14
N GLU A 244 1.41 -25.48 -30.40
CA GLU A 244 1.66 -24.18 -31.02
C GLU A 244 2.79 -23.38 -30.38
N ASP A 245 3.17 -23.64 -29.11
CA ASP A 245 4.17 -22.85 -28.41
C ASP A 245 5.03 -23.65 -27.40
N ASP A 246 6.07 -22.97 -26.85
CA ASP A 246 6.92 -23.53 -25.79
C ASP A 246 6.39 -23.12 -24.43
N ALA A 247 5.35 -23.82 -23.93
CA ALA A 247 4.71 -23.55 -22.66
C ALA A 247 5.68 -23.66 -21.46
N VAL A 248 6.68 -24.55 -21.54
CA VAL A 248 7.66 -24.78 -20.47
C VAL A 248 8.54 -23.55 -20.27
N ALA A 249 9.09 -22.99 -21.35
CA ALA A 249 9.91 -21.79 -21.28
C ALA A 249 9.10 -20.56 -20.78
N VAL A 250 7.78 -20.49 -21.04
CA VAL A 250 6.91 -19.44 -20.53
C VAL A 250 6.63 -19.62 -19.04
N ALA A 251 6.45 -20.86 -18.57
CA ALA A 251 6.28 -21.15 -17.14
C ALA A 251 7.55 -20.82 -16.33
N GLU A 252 8.75 -21.08 -16.86
CA GLU A 252 10.01 -20.64 -16.25
C GLU A 252 10.04 -19.12 -16.05
N LYS A 253 9.67 -18.36 -17.09
CA LYS A 253 9.60 -16.90 -17.01
C LYS A 253 8.54 -16.39 -16.03
N ALA A 254 7.42 -17.10 -15.88
CA ALA A 254 6.41 -16.78 -14.88
C ALA A 254 6.96 -16.99 -13.45
N LEU A 255 7.69 -18.09 -13.25
CA LEU A 255 8.33 -18.39 -11.97
C LEU A 255 9.42 -17.36 -11.61
N GLU A 256 10.22 -16.89 -12.59
CA GLU A 256 11.18 -15.79 -12.37
C GLU A 256 10.52 -14.51 -11.84
N LYS A 257 9.24 -14.30 -12.17
CA LYS A 257 8.41 -13.20 -11.64
C LYS A 257 7.71 -13.53 -10.32
N GLY A 258 8.00 -14.69 -9.72
CA GLY A 258 7.37 -15.15 -8.49
C GLY A 258 5.94 -15.69 -8.66
N ILE A 259 5.53 -16.05 -9.90
CA ILE A 259 4.20 -16.55 -10.23
C ILE A 259 4.25 -18.07 -10.36
N GLY A 260 3.58 -18.80 -9.46
CA GLY A 260 3.46 -20.26 -9.56
C GLY A 260 2.49 -20.69 -10.65
N VAL A 261 2.81 -21.77 -11.39
CA VAL A 261 1.95 -22.32 -12.45
C VAL A 261 1.49 -23.72 -12.07
N HIS A 262 0.19 -23.86 -11.84
CA HIS A 262 -0.47 -25.12 -11.51
C HIS A 262 -1.24 -25.64 -12.73
N THR A 263 -1.32 -26.95 -12.89
CA THR A 263 -1.98 -27.57 -14.03
C THR A 263 -3.04 -28.56 -13.58
N VAL A 264 -4.17 -28.54 -14.29
CA VAL A 264 -5.28 -29.49 -14.12
C VAL A 264 -5.51 -30.20 -15.43
N GLY A 265 -5.11 -31.46 -15.48
CA GLY A 265 -5.28 -32.31 -16.66
C GLY A 265 -6.72 -32.76 -16.80
N MET A 266 -7.33 -32.41 -17.94
CA MET A 266 -8.71 -32.73 -18.26
C MET A 266 -8.76 -33.88 -19.25
N GLY A 267 -9.44 -34.98 -18.87
CA GLY A 267 -9.61 -36.12 -19.73
C GLY A 267 -8.88 -37.39 -19.30
N SER A 268 -8.95 -38.39 -20.14
CA SER A 268 -8.30 -39.72 -19.96
C SER A 268 -7.12 -39.87 -20.88
N THR A 269 -6.06 -40.54 -20.41
CA THR A 269 -4.89 -40.94 -21.24
C THR A 269 -5.25 -42.00 -22.25
N SER A 270 -6.39 -42.72 -22.11
CA SER A 270 -6.89 -43.68 -23.11
C SER A 270 -7.53 -42.99 -24.31
N GLY A 271 -7.84 -41.71 -24.20
CA GLY A 271 -8.48 -40.92 -25.24
C GLY A 271 -9.98 -41.19 -25.44
N ALA A 272 -10.63 -40.22 -26.07
CA ALA A 272 -12.05 -40.32 -26.47
C ALA A 272 -12.28 -39.56 -27.79
N PRO A 273 -13.29 -40.00 -28.60
CA PRO A 273 -13.67 -39.27 -29.80
C PRO A 273 -14.44 -38.02 -29.44
N ILE A 274 -14.27 -36.95 -30.23
CA ILE A 274 -14.97 -35.67 -30.05
C ILE A 274 -16.39 -35.79 -30.59
N PRO A 275 -17.48 -35.66 -29.76
CA PRO A 275 -18.84 -35.77 -30.20
C PRO A 275 -19.27 -34.54 -31.00
N LEU A 276 -20.16 -34.73 -31.98
CA LEU A 276 -20.82 -33.66 -32.71
C LEU A 276 -22.30 -33.60 -32.32
N TYR A 277 -22.76 -32.42 -31.99
CA TYR A 277 -24.17 -32.18 -31.68
C TYR A 277 -24.82 -31.22 -32.67
N ASP A 278 -26.09 -31.43 -32.96
CA ASP A 278 -26.89 -30.45 -33.70
C ASP A 278 -27.33 -29.30 -32.76
N ARG A 279 -27.94 -28.25 -33.36
CA ARG A 279 -28.46 -27.10 -32.62
C ARG A 279 -29.57 -27.43 -31.60
N PHE A 280 -30.06 -28.67 -31.60
CA PHE A 280 -31.04 -29.17 -30.65
C PHE A 280 -30.45 -30.12 -29.60
N GLY A 281 -29.13 -30.25 -29.56
CA GLY A 281 -28.40 -31.13 -28.63
C GLY A 281 -28.47 -32.62 -28.98
N ARG A 282 -28.82 -32.96 -30.20
CA ARG A 282 -28.88 -34.37 -30.65
C ARG A 282 -27.54 -34.79 -31.23
N SER A 283 -27.02 -35.94 -30.82
CA SER A 283 -25.81 -36.49 -31.36
C SER A 283 -25.87 -36.74 -32.87
N ARG A 284 -24.89 -36.23 -33.58
CA ARG A 284 -24.66 -36.48 -35.03
C ARG A 284 -23.45 -37.39 -35.30
N GLY A 285 -22.97 -38.06 -34.29
CA GLY A 285 -21.75 -38.89 -34.40
C GLY A 285 -20.52 -38.15 -33.83
N PHE A 286 -19.37 -38.40 -34.43
CA PHE A 286 -18.11 -37.85 -33.96
C PHE A 286 -17.44 -37.01 -35.04
N LYS A 287 -16.59 -36.09 -34.64
CA LYS A 287 -15.74 -35.31 -35.53
C LYS A 287 -14.78 -36.26 -36.25
N THR A 288 -14.66 -36.13 -37.56
CA THR A 288 -13.82 -37.00 -38.37
C THR A 288 -12.69 -36.22 -39.03
N ASP A 289 -11.59 -36.95 -39.33
CA ASP A 289 -10.53 -36.46 -40.16
C ASP A 289 -10.91 -36.47 -41.66
N ASP A 290 -10.01 -36.05 -42.52
CA ASP A 290 -10.21 -36.03 -43.97
C ASP A 290 -10.42 -37.42 -44.57
N GLU A 291 -10.05 -38.49 -43.84
CA GLU A 291 -10.19 -39.91 -44.25
C GLU A 291 -11.50 -40.50 -43.71
N GLY A 292 -12.25 -39.78 -42.89
CA GLY A 292 -13.55 -40.23 -42.33
C GLY A 292 -13.41 -41.01 -41.01
N ASN A 293 -12.22 -41.08 -40.39
CA ASN A 293 -12.03 -41.74 -39.12
C ASN A 293 -12.33 -40.76 -37.97
N PRO A 294 -12.93 -41.20 -36.84
CA PRO A 294 -13.15 -40.36 -35.70
C PRO A 294 -11.83 -39.78 -35.15
N ILE A 295 -11.82 -38.47 -34.93
CA ILE A 295 -10.68 -37.81 -34.24
C ILE A 295 -10.78 -38.16 -32.77
N VAL A 296 -9.72 -38.81 -32.28
CA VAL A 296 -9.56 -39.18 -30.86
C VAL A 296 -8.56 -38.23 -30.21
N THR A 297 -8.96 -37.61 -29.14
CA THR A 297 -8.09 -36.75 -28.31
C THR A 297 -7.80 -37.44 -26.98
N ALA A 298 -6.56 -37.32 -26.47
CA ALA A 298 -6.11 -37.94 -25.23
C ALA A 298 -5.44 -36.90 -24.32
N LEU A 299 -5.49 -37.13 -23.01
CA LEU A 299 -4.77 -36.30 -22.05
C LEU A 299 -3.26 -36.55 -22.18
N ASP A 300 -2.48 -35.49 -22.40
CA ASP A 300 -1.00 -35.52 -22.27
C ASP A 300 -0.60 -35.08 -20.84
N ASP A 301 -0.64 -36.04 -19.93
CA ASP A 301 -0.29 -35.78 -18.51
C ASP A 301 1.21 -35.54 -18.34
N ALA A 302 2.08 -36.06 -19.19
CA ALA A 302 3.52 -35.89 -19.09
C ALA A 302 3.93 -34.42 -19.29
N THR A 303 3.38 -33.78 -20.31
CA THR A 303 3.61 -32.34 -20.55
C THR A 303 3.07 -31.48 -19.42
N LEU A 304 1.89 -31.80 -18.87
CA LEU A 304 1.28 -31.03 -17.79
C LEU A 304 2.01 -31.17 -16.43
N ILE A 305 2.54 -32.38 -16.15
CA ILE A 305 3.40 -32.62 -14.99
C ILE A 305 4.67 -31.79 -15.09
N GLN A 306 5.36 -31.85 -16.25
CA GLN A 306 6.58 -31.08 -16.48
C GLN A 306 6.32 -29.59 -16.35
N LEU A 307 5.21 -29.09 -16.89
CA LEU A 307 4.82 -27.68 -16.81
C LEU A 307 4.60 -27.23 -15.36
N ALA A 308 3.93 -28.05 -14.55
CA ALA A 308 3.72 -27.77 -13.12
C ALA A 308 5.03 -27.82 -12.34
N GLU A 309 5.91 -28.79 -12.61
CA GLU A 309 7.22 -28.89 -11.92
C GLU A 309 8.09 -27.68 -12.20
N VAL A 310 8.21 -27.27 -13.45
CA VAL A 310 9.00 -26.09 -13.86
C VAL A 310 8.40 -24.82 -13.31
N GLY A 311 7.06 -24.69 -13.29
CA GLY A 311 6.34 -23.57 -12.72
C GLY A 311 6.25 -23.56 -11.19
N ASN A 312 6.97 -24.46 -10.48
CA ASN A 312 6.89 -24.63 -9.01
C ASN A 312 5.45 -24.78 -8.50
N GLY A 313 4.62 -25.45 -9.27
CA GLY A 313 3.20 -25.65 -8.98
C GLY A 313 2.85 -27.11 -8.70
N THR A 314 1.57 -27.42 -8.81
CA THR A 314 0.99 -28.73 -8.55
C THR A 314 0.20 -29.21 -9.76
N TYR A 315 0.43 -30.45 -10.19
CA TYR A 315 -0.41 -31.12 -11.17
C TYR A 315 -1.56 -31.86 -10.48
N VAL A 316 -2.77 -31.76 -11.04
CA VAL A 316 -3.95 -32.50 -10.62
C VAL A 316 -4.62 -33.09 -11.84
N GLN A 317 -4.90 -34.40 -11.83
CA GLN A 317 -5.67 -35.03 -12.90
C GLN A 317 -7.16 -35.05 -12.57
N ALA A 318 -8.01 -34.76 -13.55
CA ALA A 318 -9.45 -34.92 -13.43
C ALA A 318 -9.81 -36.41 -13.30
N GLY A 319 -10.59 -36.74 -12.27
CA GLY A 319 -11.22 -38.05 -12.17
C GLY A 319 -12.44 -38.17 -13.09
N ASN A 320 -13.05 -39.36 -13.13
CA ASN A 320 -14.17 -39.66 -14.03
C ASN A 320 -15.45 -38.80 -13.81
N SER A 321 -15.55 -38.10 -12.70
CA SER A 321 -16.76 -37.29 -12.39
C SER A 321 -16.45 -36.01 -11.59
N PHE A 322 -15.24 -35.82 -11.13
CA PHE A 322 -14.84 -34.65 -10.38
C PHE A 322 -13.33 -34.42 -10.41
N VAL A 323 -12.92 -33.19 -10.22
CA VAL A 323 -11.52 -32.81 -10.01
C VAL A 323 -11.30 -32.60 -8.52
N ASN A 324 -10.27 -33.23 -7.95
CA ASN A 324 -9.85 -32.99 -6.58
C ASN A 324 -8.99 -31.73 -6.51
N ILE A 325 -9.60 -30.58 -6.26
CA ILE A 325 -8.90 -29.28 -6.15
C ILE A 325 -8.20 -29.07 -4.80
N ALA A 326 -8.29 -30.01 -3.85
CA ALA A 326 -7.67 -29.86 -2.53
C ALA A 326 -6.15 -29.60 -2.56
N PRO A 327 -5.35 -30.22 -3.44
CA PRO A 327 -3.92 -29.90 -3.54
C PRO A 327 -3.66 -28.45 -3.98
N ILE A 328 -4.47 -27.90 -4.88
CA ILE A 328 -4.36 -26.51 -5.36
C ILE A 328 -4.73 -25.54 -4.23
N LEU A 329 -5.84 -25.81 -3.51
CA LEU A 329 -6.23 -25.03 -2.32
C LEU A 329 -5.16 -25.09 -1.22
N GLY A 330 -4.51 -26.25 -1.06
CA GLY A 330 -3.38 -26.41 -0.14
C GLY A 330 -2.18 -25.51 -0.52
N ALA A 331 -1.86 -25.46 -1.82
CA ALA A 331 -0.78 -24.58 -2.35
C ALA A 331 -1.14 -23.09 -2.15
N MET A 332 -2.38 -22.69 -2.42
CA MET A 332 -2.86 -21.32 -2.13
C MET A 332 -2.71 -20.94 -0.66
N ASN A 333 -3.16 -21.82 0.24
CA ASN A 333 -3.03 -21.58 1.68
C ASN A 333 -1.57 -21.48 2.14
N ALA A 334 -0.67 -22.26 1.55
CA ALA A 334 0.76 -22.19 1.82
C ALA A 334 1.35 -20.85 1.38
N LEU A 335 0.95 -20.32 0.22
CA LEU A 335 1.33 -18.98 -0.24
C LEU A 335 0.85 -17.90 0.73
N ASN A 336 -0.39 -17.93 1.15
CA ASN A 336 -0.95 -16.99 2.13
C ASN A 336 -0.19 -17.00 3.47
N GLN A 337 0.30 -18.16 3.92
CA GLN A 337 1.07 -18.28 5.17
C GLN A 337 2.51 -17.78 5.03
N THR A 338 3.12 -17.91 3.88
CA THR A 338 4.52 -17.55 3.65
C THR A 338 4.71 -16.03 3.61
N GLU A 339 3.77 -15.29 3.06
CA GLU A 339 3.85 -13.82 2.96
C GLU A 339 3.42 -13.09 4.25
N THR A 340 2.67 -13.73 5.13
CA THR A 340 2.33 -13.15 6.46
C THR A 340 3.59 -12.83 7.28
N SER A 341 4.75 -13.38 6.93
CA SER A 341 6.03 -13.20 7.64
C SER A 341 7.01 -12.19 7.02
N THR A 342 6.76 -11.60 5.83
CA THR A 342 7.83 -10.95 5.07
C THR A 342 7.63 -9.47 4.75
N VAL A 343 6.47 -8.89 4.84
CA VAL A 343 6.28 -7.45 4.55
C VAL A 343 6.07 -6.66 5.82
N ALA A 344 7.17 -6.33 6.49
CA ALA A 344 7.17 -5.40 7.61
C ALA A 344 7.26 -3.97 7.10
N TYR A 345 6.13 -3.29 6.90
CA TYR A 345 6.13 -1.85 6.73
C TYR A 345 6.43 -1.18 8.07
N THR A 346 7.42 -0.29 8.06
CA THR A 346 7.75 0.55 9.21
C THR A 346 6.75 1.69 9.28
N ASP A 347 5.68 1.53 10.06
CA ASP A 347 4.75 2.62 10.32
C ASP A 347 5.30 3.49 11.46
N PHE A 348 5.52 4.78 11.16
CA PHE A 348 6.02 5.74 12.12
C PHE A 348 4.86 6.53 12.71
N THR A 349 4.81 6.64 14.04
CA THR A 349 3.84 7.52 14.70
C THR A 349 4.32 8.96 14.70
N HIS A 350 3.54 9.85 14.14
CA HIS A 350 3.78 11.29 14.11
C HIS A 350 3.39 11.95 15.44
N HIS A 351 4.28 12.74 16.02
CA HIS A 351 4.05 13.38 17.32
C HIS A 351 3.94 14.91 17.26
N PHE A 352 3.78 15.50 16.07
CA PHE A 352 3.69 16.95 15.89
C PHE A 352 2.54 17.61 16.68
N HIS A 353 1.43 16.92 16.89
CA HIS A 353 0.24 17.44 17.58
C HIS A 353 0.51 17.88 19.04
N TRP A 354 1.43 17.23 19.74
CA TRP A 354 1.80 17.62 21.10
C TRP A 354 2.51 18.98 21.13
N PHE A 355 3.35 19.25 20.14
CA PHE A 355 4.04 20.53 20.04
C PHE A 355 3.07 21.66 19.69
N PHE A 356 2.09 21.43 18.83
CA PHE A 356 1.04 22.40 18.55
C PHE A 356 0.13 22.66 19.77
N LEU A 357 -0.14 21.63 20.58
CA LEU A 357 -0.88 21.80 21.85
C LEU A 357 -0.09 22.69 22.82
N ILE A 358 1.22 22.49 22.97
CA ILE A 358 2.11 23.32 23.79
C ILE A 358 2.10 24.77 23.26
N ALA A 359 2.20 24.96 21.96
CA ALA A 359 2.14 26.27 21.33
C ALA A 359 0.82 26.99 21.65
N LEU A 360 -0.31 26.29 21.56
CA LEU A 360 -1.63 26.82 21.89
C LEU A 360 -1.71 27.27 23.35
N ILE A 361 -1.18 26.49 24.29
CA ILE A 361 -1.14 26.84 25.71
C ILE A 361 -0.40 28.16 25.92
N PHE A 362 0.76 28.35 25.28
CA PHE A 362 1.53 29.60 25.41
C PHE A 362 0.83 30.80 24.76
N ILE A 363 0.13 30.60 23.64
CA ILE A 363 -0.69 31.66 23.01
C ILE A 363 -1.83 32.07 23.92
N LEU A 364 -2.52 31.12 24.53
CA LEU A 364 -3.60 31.41 25.50
C LEU A 364 -3.07 32.12 26.75
N ALA A 365 -1.89 31.71 27.24
CA ALA A 365 -1.22 32.38 28.37
C ALA A 365 -0.86 33.84 28.03
N GLU A 366 -0.36 34.12 26.81
CA GLU A 366 -0.09 35.50 26.35
C GLU A 366 -1.39 36.32 26.30
N GLY A 367 -2.46 35.74 25.74
CA GLY A 367 -3.78 36.38 25.71
C GLY A 367 -4.31 36.68 27.07
N ALA A 368 -4.20 35.77 28.05
CA ALA A 368 -4.61 35.99 29.44
C ALA A 368 -3.80 37.12 30.10
N LEU A 369 -2.47 37.14 29.90
CA LEU A 369 -1.62 38.25 30.37
C LEU A 369 -2.05 39.59 29.77
N ASN A 370 -2.50 39.63 28.53
CA ASN A 370 -2.98 40.84 27.88
C ASN A 370 -4.30 41.32 28.46
N LEU A 371 -5.23 40.41 28.76
CA LEU A 371 -6.57 40.72 29.31
C LEU A 371 -6.53 41.18 30.78
N THR A 372 -5.73 40.49 31.60
CA THR A 372 -5.65 40.80 33.07
C THR A 372 -5.00 42.13 33.34
N PHE A 373 -4.16 42.64 32.44
CA PHE A 373 -3.41 43.87 32.64
C PHE A 373 -3.82 45.03 31.70
N LYS A 374 -4.93 44.88 30.95
CA LYS A 374 -5.53 46.04 30.26
C LYS A 374 -5.94 47.09 31.31
N PRO A 375 -5.55 48.37 31.14
CA PRO A 375 -6.09 49.43 31.98
C PRO A 375 -7.62 49.45 31.81
N ARG A 376 -8.37 49.28 32.89
CA ARG A 376 -9.78 49.64 32.87
C ARG A 376 -9.81 51.14 32.62
N MET A 377 -10.24 51.58 31.44
CA MET A 377 -10.65 52.94 31.23
C MET A 377 -11.89 53.16 32.11
N ALA A 378 -11.71 53.93 33.17
CA ALA A 378 -12.79 54.48 33.98
C ALA A 378 -13.33 55.70 33.26
#